data_8684dbcc294ad8f597383a77633ee5d7
#
_entry.id   8684dbcc294ad8f597383a77633ee5d7
#
_cell.length_a   1.000
_cell.length_b   1.000
_cell.length_c   1.000
_cell.angle_alpha   90.00
_cell.angle_beta   90.00
_cell.angle_gamma   90.00
#
_symmetry.space_group_name_H-M   'P 1'
#
loop_
_entity.id
_entity.type
_entity.pdbx_description
1 polymer ?
#
loop_
_entity_poly.entity_id
_entity_poly.type
_entity_poly.pdbx_seq_one_letter_code
_entity_poly.pdbx_strand_id
1 'polypeptide(L)'
;MKKLGMGAFMAVSQGSDQEGKLIVMEYKGGKKNAAPVVLVGKGITFDTGGISLKPGAGMDEMKYDMCGAASVLGVMTALVESGLPINVVGVMACAENMPSGRATRPGDIVTTMSGQTVEILNTDAEGRLVLCDALTYVGRFKPAVVIDIATLTGACVVALGKVVSGLFSPADDLANALLEAGLQSGDRAWRMPVWPDY
;
A
#
# COMPACT_ATOMS: atom_id res chain seq x y z
N MET A 1 13.51 -7.85 -5.12
CA MET A 1 12.80 -8.19 -3.89
C MET A 1 13.43 -9.39 -3.16
N LYS A 2 13.64 -10.55 -3.80
CA LYS A 2 14.27 -11.73 -3.15
C LYS A 2 15.61 -11.40 -2.47
N LYS A 3 16.51 -10.65 -3.14
CA LYS A 3 17.80 -10.21 -2.57
C LYS A 3 17.65 -9.20 -1.41
N LEU A 4 16.48 -8.57 -1.25
CA LEU A 4 16.18 -7.64 -0.18
C LEU A 4 15.49 -8.31 1.02
N GLY A 5 15.24 -9.62 0.97
CA GLY A 5 14.55 -10.34 2.03
C GLY A 5 13.05 -10.01 2.13
N MET A 6 12.41 -9.54 1.07
CA MET A 6 10.99 -9.19 1.03
C MET A 6 10.11 -10.45 0.94
N GLY A 7 10.12 -11.29 1.99
CA GLY A 7 9.43 -12.58 1.97
C GLY A 7 7.91 -12.47 1.96
N ALA A 8 7.35 -11.46 2.64
CA ALA A 8 5.90 -11.24 2.65
C ALA A 8 5.39 -10.78 1.27
N PHE A 9 6.11 -9.85 0.62
CA PHE A 9 5.80 -9.44 -0.75
C PHE A 9 5.89 -10.62 -1.73
N MET A 10 6.95 -11.41 -1.64
CA MET A 10 7.16 -12.57 -2.50
C MET A 10 6.10 -13.63 -2.31
N ALA A 11 5.59 -13.81 -1.10
CA ALA A 11 4.49 -14.74 -0.80
C ALA A 11 3.21 -14.41 -1.58
N VAL A 12 2.94 -13.13 -1.82
CA VAL A 12 1.79 -12.72 -2.63
C VAL A 12 2.04 -12.99 -4.11
N SER A 13 3.19 -12.57 -4.63
CA SER A 13 3.47 -12.61 -6.07
C SER A 13 3.81 -14.00 -6.63
N GLN A 14 4.23 -14.94 -5.79
CA GLN A 14 4.74 -16.24 -6.27
C GLN A 14 3.68 -17.12 -6.93
N GLY A 15 2.40 -16.87 -6.68
CA GLY A 15 1.29 -17.60 -7.31
C GLY A 15 1.06 -17.21 -8.77
N SER A 16 1.49 -16.02 -9.18
CA SER A 16 1.37 -15.53 -10.54
C SER A 16 2.58 -15.93 -11.41
N ASP A 17 2.37 -15.97 -12.72
CA ASP A 17 3.45 -16.05 -13.72
C ASP A 17 4.06 -14.66 -13.98
N GLN A 18 3.41 -13.60 -13.54
CA GLN A 18 3.92 -12.22 -13.60
C GLN A 18 4.77 -11.92 -12.38
N GLU A 19 5.99 -11.47 -12.60
CA GLU A 19 6.86 -11.06 -11.49
C GLU A 19 6.34 -9.81 -10.80
N GLY A 20 6.23 -9.85 -9.47
CA GLY A 20 5.95 -8.65 -8.68
C GLY A 20 7.06 -7.60 -8.83
N LYS A 21 6.69 -6.32 -8.79
CA LYS A 21 7.60 -5.19 -8.95
C LYS A 21 7.42 -4.19 -7.81
N LEU A 22 8.53 -3.78 -7.19
CA LEU A 22 8.56 -2.60 -6.33
C LEU A 22 9.11 -1.45 -7.15
N ILE A 23 8.26 -0.48 -7.48
CA ILE A 23 8.61 0.67 -8.32
C ILE A 23 8.85 1.86 -7.41
N VAL A 24 9.99 2.51 -7.55
CA VAL A 24 10.40 3.67 -6.76
C VAL A 24 10.64 4.86 -7.67
N MET A 25 10.00 5.98 -7.37
CA MET A 25 10.12 7.25 -8.07
C MET A 25 10.60 8.31 -7.08
N GLU A 26 11.62 9.09 -7.44
CA GLU A 26 12.14 10.16 -6.61
C GLU A 26 11.94 11.52 -7.29
N TYR A 27 11.22 12.42 -6.61
CA TYR A 27 11.10 13.81 -6.99
C TYR A 27 11.95 14.69 -6.04
N LYS A 28 12.89 15.44 -6.59
CA LYS A 28 13.87 16.24 -5.84
C LYS A 28 13.66 17.74 -6.12
N GLY A 29 12.46 18.24 -5.81
CA GLY A 29 12.11 19.66 -5.98
C GLY A 29 12.54 20.56 -4.82
N GLY A 30 12.80 19.97 -3.65
CA GLY A 30 13.13 20.70 -2.42
C GLY A 30 14.64 20.86 -2.16
N LYS A 31 14.98 21.33 -0.96
CA LYS A 31 16.37 21.45 -0.52
C LYS A 31 17.05 20.07 -0.52
N LYS A 32 18.33 20.02 -0.94
CA LYS A 32 19.13 18.79 -1.13
C LYS A 32 19.11 17.82 0.08
N ASN A 33 19.08 18.34 1.30
CA ASN A 33 19.16 17.56 2.54
C ASN A 33 17.83 17.52 3.30
N ALA A 34 16.73 18.02 2.74
CA ALA A 34 15.42 17.93 3.38
C ALA A 34 14.90 16.48 3.30
N ALA A 35 14.45 15.96 4.43
CA ALA A 35 13.83 14.64 4.50
C ALA A 35 12.60 14.59 3.59
N PRO A 36 12.41 13.55 2.76
CA PRO A 36 11.30 13.47 1.84
C PRO A 36 10.00 13.11 2.55
N VAL A 37 8.88 13.50 1.94
CA VAL A 37 7.60 12.83 2.14
C VAL A 37 7.61 11.54 1.32
N VAL A 38 7.20 10.43 1.91
CA VAL A 38 7.11 9.16 1.20
C VAL A 38 5.65 8.75 1.05
N LEU A 39 5.29 8.40 -0.18
CA LEU A 39 3.98 7.86 -0.53
C LEU A 39 4.15 6.39 -0.89
N VAL A 40 3.40 5.50 -0.25
CA VAL A 40 3.39 4.07 -0.56
C VAL A 40 2.02 3.70 -1.09
N GLY A 41 1.96 3.01 -2.21
CA GLY A 41 0.70 2.61 -2.84
C GLY A 41 0.58 1.10 -3.00
N LYS A 42 -0.53 0.52 -2.51
CA LYS A 42 -0.91 -0.85 -2.84
C LYS A 42 -1.17 -0.94 -4.34
N GLY A 43 -0.50 -1.88 -4.99
CA GLY A 43 -0.54 -2.06 -6.44
C GLY A 43 -0.88 -3.50 -6.84
N ILE A 44 -1.91 -4.10 -6.23
CA ILE A 44 -2.34 -5.45 -6.62
C ILE A 44 -3.10 -5.32 -7.95
N THR A 45 -2.45 -5.74 -9.03
CA THR A 45 -2.94 -5.54 -10.40
C THR A 45 -4.16 -6.40 -10.72
N PHE A 46 -4.28 -7.54 -10.08
CA PHE A 46 -5.50 -8.33 -9.97
C PHE A 46 -5.46 -9.17 -8.70
N ASP A 47 -6.58 -9.21 -7.98
CA ASP A 47 -6.69 -9.96 -6.72
C ASP A 47 -7.78 -11.02 -6.80
N THR A 48 -7.38 -12.27 -6.93
CA THR A 48 -8.30 -13.42 -6.85
C THR A 48 -8.55 -13.88 -5.42
N GLY A 49 -7.78 -13.37 -4.44
CA GLY A 49 -7.68 -13.91 -3.08
C GLY A 49 -6.60 -15.00 -2.94
N GLY A 50 -5.99 -15.44 -4.03
CA GLY A 50 -5.06 -16.56 -4.01
C GLY A 50 -5.76 -17.89 -3.72
N ILE A 51 -5.18 -18.73 -2.85
CA ILE A 51 -5.80 -20.00 -2.42
C ILE A 51 -7.08 -19.76 -1.61
N SER A 52 -7.14 -18.68 -0.81
CA SER A 52 -8.37 -18.21 -0.17
C SER A 52 -9.25 -17.46 -1.18
N LEU A 53 -9.70 -18.19 -2.20
CA LEU A 53 -10.32 -17.66 -3.42
C LEU A 53 -11.58 -16.85 -3.12
N LYS A 54 -11.67 -15.65 -3.69
CA LYS A 54 -12.87 -14.81 -3.64
C LYS A 54 -14.04 -15.46 -4.39
N PRO A 55 -15.30 -15.14 -4.03
CA PRO A 55 -16.45 -15.45 -4.87
C PRO A 55 -16.28 -14.85 -6.27
N GLY A 56 -16.77 -15.55 -7.31
CA GLY A 56 -16.69 -15.06 -8.69
C GLY A 56 -17.50 -13.78 -8.95
N ALA A 57 -18.60 -13.59 -8.22
CA ALA A 57 -19.42 -12.39 -8.33
C ALA A 57 -18.64 -11.16 -7.82
N GLY A 58 -18.43 -10.18 -8.71
CA GLY A 58 -17.72 -8.94 -8.41
C GLY A 58 -16.17 -9.08 -8.44
N MET A 59 -15.64 -10.25 -8.77
CA MET A 59 -14.17 -10.43 -8.84
C MET A 59 -13.54 -9.58 -9.95
N ASP A 60 -14.28 -9.25 -11.01
CA ASP A 60 -13.83 -8.36 -12.08
C ASP A 60 -13.51 -6.93 -11.59
N GLU A 61 -14.09 -6.50 -10.45
CA GLU A 61 -13.75 -5.23 -9.80
C GLU A 61 -12.33 -5.27 -9.18
N MET A 62 -11.74 -6.43 -8.98
CA MET A 62 -10.41 -6.58 -8.39
C MET A 62 -9.26 -6.10 -9.30
N LYS A 63 -9.54 -5.68 -10.53
CA LYS A 63 -8.63 -4.88 -11.37
C LYS A 63 -8.36 -3.48 -10.79
N TYR A 64 -9.20 -3.00 -9.86
CA TYR A 64 -9.03 -1.72 -9.17
C TYR A 64 -8.23 -1.83 -7.87
N ASP A 65 -7.78 -3.02 -7.51
CA ASP A 65 -7.03 -3.26 -6.26
C ASP A 65 -5.59 -2.67 -6.29
N MET A 66 -5.30 -1.92 -7.32
CA MET A 66 -4.09 -1.14 -7.55
C MET A 66 -4.30 0.38 -7.45
N CYS A 67 -5.47 0.85 -7.04
CA CYS A 67 -5.77 2.28 -6.99
C CYS A 67 -4.87 3.06 -6.03
N GLY A 68 -4.33 2.43 -4.97
CA GLY A 68 -3.32 3.05 -4.13
C GLY A 68 -2.05 3.41 -4.91
N ALA A 69 -1.53 2.46 -5.70
CA ALA A 69 -0.38 2.71 -6.58
C ALA A 69 -0.70 3.73 -7.68
N ALA A 70 -1.90 3.67 -8.26
CA ALA A 70 -2.35 4.66 -9.24
C ALA A 70 -2.39 6.07 -8.66
N SER A 71 -2.87 6.24 -7.42
CA SER A 71 -2.85 7.52 -6.71
C SER A 71 -1.43 8.03 -6.51
N VAL A 72 -0.49 7.17 -6.10
CA VAL A 72 0.92 7.54 -5.97
C VAL A 72 1.49 8.02 -7.31
N LEU A 73 1.22 7.32 -8.42
CA LEU A 73 1.67 7.71 -9.75
C LEU A 73 1.08 9.07 -10.15
N GLY A 74 -0.22 9.28 -9.93
CA GLY A 74 -0.90 10.54 -10.22
C GLY A 74 -0.30 11.71 -9.45
N VAL A 75 -0.04 11.54 -8.15
CA VAL A 75 0.62 12.58 -7.32
C VAL A 75 2.04 12.88 -7.83
N MET A 76 2.83 11.85 -8.15
CA MET A 76 4.19 12.05 -8.67
C MET A 76 4.18 12.79 -10.01
N THR A 77 3.20 12.54 -10.87
CA THR A 77 3.01 13.27 -12.13
C THR A 77 2.66 14.75 -11.85
N ALA A 78 1.69 15.00 -10.99
CA ALA A 78 1.28 16.36 -10.62
C ALA A 78 2.41 17.17 -9.97
N LEU A 79 3.28 16.52 -9.18
CA LEU A 79 4.46 17.16 -8.58
C LEU A 79 5.45 17.65 -9.65
N VAL A 80 5.70 16.83 -10.67
CA VAL A 80 6.59 17.20 -11.79
C VAL A 80 6.02 18.38 -12.56
N GLU A 81 4.72 18.36 -12.84
CA GLU A 81 4.03 19.42 -13.59
C GLU A 81 3.94 20.73 -12.80
N SER A 82 3.70 20.66 -11.49
CA SER A 82 3.55 21.84 -10.64
C SER A 82 4.88 22.45 -10.17
N GLY A 83 5.97 21.69 -10.20
CA GLY A 83 7.29 22.16 -9.78
C GLY A 83 7.36 22.52 -8.28
N LEU A 84 6.59 21.87 -7.41
CA LEU A 84 6.58 22.18 -5.97
C LEU A 84 7.95 21.99 -5.33
N PRO A 85 8.40 22.92 -4.44
CA PRO A 85 9.74 22.89 -3.83
C PRO A 85 9.83 21.91 -2.64
N ILE A 86 9.46 20.65 -2.84
CA ILE A 86 9.50 19.57 -1.86
C ILE A 86 10.22 18.33 -2.40
N ASN A 87 10.73 17.49 -1.50
CA ASN A 87 11.24 16.18 -1.87
C ASN A 87 10.19 15.12 -1.59
N VAL A 88 9.91 14.29 -2.58
CA VAL A 88 8.92 13.21 -2.45
C VAL A 88 9.49 11.92 -3.03
N VAL A 89 9.21 10.80 -2.37
CA VAL A 89 9.47 9.46 -2.89
C VAL A 89 8.15 8.73 -3.02
N GLY A 90 7.79 8.35 -4.24
CA GLY A 90 6.63 7.49 -4.52
C GLY A 90 7.07 6.04 -4.64
N VAL A 91 6.40 5.14 -3.93
CA VAL A 91 6.67 3.70 -3.98
C VAL A 91 5.38 2.96 -4.30
N MET A 92 5.42 2.11 -5.32
CA MET A 92 4.31 1.28 -5.72
C MET A 92 4.67 -0.20 -5.52
N ALA A 93 3.92 -0.90 -4.67
CA ALA A 93 4.08 -2.32 -4.39
C ALA A 93 3.17 -3.12 -5.33
N CYS A 94 3.69 -3.46 -6.53
CA CYS A 94 2.91 -4.06 -7.61
C CYS A 94 3.08 -5.59 -7.63
N ALA A 95 1.98 -6.31 -7.48
CA ALA A 95 1.93 -7.76 -7.57
C ALA A 95 0.56 -8.21 -8.10
N GLU A 96 0.47 -9.45 -8.54
CA GLU A 96 -0.78 -10.11 -8.89
C GLU A 96 -1.00 -11.26 -7.90
N ASN A 97 -2.18 -11.33 -7.27
CA ASN A 97 -2.51 -12.40 -6.32
C ASN A 97 -3.35 -13.48 -7.01
N MET A 98 -2.70 -14.57 -7.39
CA MET A 98 -3.31 -15.65 -8.19
C MET A 98 -3.21 -17.01 -7.49
N PRO A 99 -4.25 -17.87 -7.65
CA PRO A 99 -4.17 -19.26 -7.23
C PRO A 99 -3.33 -20.05 -8.23
N SER A 100 -2.41 -20.87 -7.73
CA SER A 100 -1.65 -21.81 -8.57
C SER A 100 -1.02 -22.89 -7.69
N GLY A 101 -0.36 -23.86 -8.32
CA GLY A 101 0.43 -24.86 -7.60
C GLY A 101 1.64 -24.29 -6.84
N ARG A 102 2.02 -23.02 -7.12
CA ARG A 102 3.13 -22.31 -6.45
C ARG A 102 2.65 -21.27 -5.45
N ALA A 103 1.33 -21.01 -5.39
CA ALA A 103 0.77 -20.00 -4.52
C ALA A 103 1.00 -20.31 -3.04
N THR A 104 1.12 -19.27 -2.24
CA THR A 104 1.12 -19.35 -0.78
C THR A 104 -0.17 -19.98 -0.29
N ARG A 105 -0.07 -20.85 0.68
CA ARG A 105 -1.20 -21.55 1.30
C ARG A 105 -1.49 -20.98 2.67
N PRO A 106 -2.76 -20.98 3.11
CA PRO A 106 -3.07 -20.71 4.51
C PRO A 106 -2.26 -21.63 5.44
N GLY A 107 -1.61 -21.03 6.46
CA GLY A 107 -0.69 -21.69 7.37
C GLY A 107 0.79 -21.60 6.97
N ASP A 108 1.12 -21.11 5.78
CA ASP A 108 2.50 -20.86 5.40
C ASP A 108 3.10 -19.72 6.24
N ILE A 109 4.36 -19.89 6.66
CA ILE A 109 5.10 -18.90 7.45
C ILE A 109 6.20 -18.30 6.58
N VAL A 110 6.29 -16.98 6.56
CA VAL A 110 7.31 -16.23 5.80
C VAL A 110 8.08 -15.28 6.70
N THR A 111 9.31 -14.95 6.32
CA THR A 111 10.11 -13.93 6.97
C THR A 111 10.02 -12.63 6.17
N THR A 112 9.58 -11.55 6.81
CA THR A 112 9.48 -10.22 6.21
C THR A 112 10.85 -9.56 6.08
N MET A 113 10.93 -8.46 5.35
CA MET A 113 12.14 -7.66 5.21
C MET A 113 12.66 -7.12 6.56
N SER A 114 11.78 -6.92 7.54
CA SER A 114 12.17 -6.49 8.90
C SER A 114 12.75 -7.63 9.75
N GLY A 115 12.73 -8.88 9.25
CA GLY A 115 13.18 -10.07 9.97
C GLY A 115 12.10 -10.73 10.84
N GLN A 116 10.92 -10.16 10.94
CA GLN A 116 9.80 -10.76 11.64
C GLN A 116 9.18 -11.89 10.83
N THR A 117 8.70 -12.92 11.50
CA THR A 117 7.93 -14.01 10.87
C THR A 117 6.45 -13.71 10.90
N VAL A 118 5.76 -14.05 9.82
CA VAL A 118 4.31 -13.90 9.68
C VAL A 118 3.72 -15.22 9.23
N GLU A 119 2.75 -15.73 9.97
CA GLU A 119 1.89 -16.84 9.55
C GLU A 119 0.73 -16.27 8.72
N ILE A 120 0.57 -16.76 7.50
CA ILE A 120 -0.45 -16.30 6.56
C ILE A 120 -1.67 -17.21 6.68
N LEU A 121 -2.66 -16.81 7.46
CA LEU A 121 -3.89 -17.60 7.66
C LEU A 121 -4.92 -17.39 6.55
N ASN A 122 -4.83 -16.27 5.84
CA ASN A 122 -5.75 -15.91 4.76
C ASN A 122 -4.97 -15.23 3.63
N THR A 123 -4.90 -15.86 2.47
CA THR A 123 -4.17 -15.32 1.31
C THR A 123 -4.92 -14.18 0.60
N ASP A 124 -6.19 -13.93 0.94
CA ASP A 124 -6.97 -12.75 0.55
C ASP A 124 -6.67 -11.50 1.41
N ALA A 125 -5.74 -11.61 2.34
CA ALA A 125 -5.19 -10.51 3.11
C ALA A 125 -3.79 -10.11 2.59
N GLU A 126 -3.60 -10.13 1.30
CA GLU A 126 -2.34 -9.94 0.56
C GLU A 126 -1.82 -8.51 0.60
N GLY A 127 -2.71 -7.52 0.64
CA GLY A 127 -2.34 -6.10 0.62
C GLY A 127 -1.42 -5.73 1.79
N ARG A 128 -1.75 -6.16 3.00
CA ARG A 128 -0.89 -5.94 4.19
C ARG A 128 0.47 -6.62 4.07
N LEU A 129 0.58 -7.69 3.31
CA LEU A 129 1.84 -8.43 3.11
C LEU A 129 2.78 -7.69 2.16
N VAL A 130 2.28 -7.17 1.04
CA VAL A 130 3.11 -6.37 0.12
C VAL A 130 3.50 -5.03 0.74
N LEU A 131 2.59 -4.43 1.55
CA LEU A 131 2.83 -3.15 2.20
C LEU A 131 3.83 -3.25 3.36
N CYS A 132 3.82 -4.29 4.18
CA CYS A 132 4.75 -4.40 5.31
C CYS A 132 6.22 -4.39 4.85
N ASP A 133 6.54 -5.07 3.75
CA ASP A 133 7.89 -5.07 3.18
C ASP A 133 8.21 -3.73 2.50
N ALA A 134 7.23 -3.13 1.80
CA ALA A 134 7.39 -1.80 1.20
C ALA A 134 7.62 -0.72 2.27
N LEU A 135 6.86 -0.74 3.36
CA LEU A 135 7.02 0.19 4.49
C LEU A 135 8.38 0.02 5.19
N THR A 136 8.85 -1.20 5.33
CA THR A 136 10.22 -1.46 5.83
C THR A 136 11.28 -0.91 4.86
N TYR A 137 11.06 -1.10 3.56
CA TYR A 137 11.98 -0.62 2.52
C TYR A 137 12.14 0.90 2.54
N VAL A 138 11.04 1.65 2.70
CA VAL A 138 11.09 3.12 2.61
C VAL A 138 11.82 3.79 3.79
N GLY A 139 12.02 3.10 4.90
CA GLY A 139 12.84 3.59 6.02
C GLY A 139 14.25 4.03 5.60
N ARG A 140 14.81 3.47 4.51
CA ARG A 140 16.13 3.86 3.96
C ARG A 140 16.21 5.31 3.50
N PHE A 141 15.09 5.91 3.13
CA PHE A 141 15.01 7.31 2.69
C PHE A 141 14.98 8.29 3.87
N LYS A 142 14.90 7.81 5.12
CA LYS A 142 14.75 8.61 6.34
C LYS A 142 13.65 9.67 6.19
N PRO A 143 12.41 9.24 5.89
CA PRO A 143 11.32 10.13 5.57
C PRO A 143 10.92 11.02 6.75
N ALA A 144 10.44 12.24 6.46
CA ALA A 144 9.77 13.09 7.43
C ALA A 144 8.35 12.54 7.75
N VAL A 145 7.69 12.01 6.73
CA VAL A 145 6.32 11.46 6.80
C VAL A 145 6.23 10.29 5.81
N VAL A 146 5.48 9.26 6.20
CA VAL A 146 5.06 8.18 5.30
C VAL A 146 3.54 8.16 5.24
N ILE A 147 2.98 8.19 4.04
CA ILE A 147 1.54 8.03 3.78
C ILE A 147 1.35 6.79 2.92
N ASP A 148 0.57 5.84 3.44
CA ASP A 148 0.22 4.59 2.77
C ASP A 148 -1.20 4.70 2.21
N ILE A 149 -1.38 4.36 0.94
CA ILE A 149 -2.64 4.45 0.21
C ILE A 149 -2.99 3.08 -0.33
N ALA A 150 -4.14 2.53 0.12
CA ALA A 150 -4.47 1.16 -0.22
C ALA A 150 -5.99 0.90 -0.25
N THR A 151 -6.42 0.15 -1.25
CA THR A 151 -7.71 -0.55 -1.27
C THR A 151 -7.59 -1.80 -0.40
N LEU A 152 -7.60 -1.61 0.93
CA LEU A 152 -7.07 -2.62 1.85
C LEU A 152 -8.13 -3.55 2.43
N THR A 153 -9.32 -3.03 2.76
CA THR A 153 -10.35 -3.82 3.42
C THR A 153 -11.77 -3.35 3.08
N GLY A 154 -12.64 -4.30 2.77
CA GLY A 154 -14.07 -4.06 2.62
C GLY A 154 -14.74 -3.55 3.91
N ALA A 155 -14.12 -3.75 5.08
CA ALA A 155 -14.64 -3.22 6.34
C ALA A 155 -14.74 -1.69 6.35
N CYS A 156 -13.83 -0.98 5.70
CA CYS A 156 -13.95 0.47 5.52
C CYS A 156 -15.19 0.85 4.71
N VAL A 157 -15.51 0.11 3.66
CA VAL A 157 -16.72 0.33 2.83
C VAL A 157 -17.98 0.06 3.65
N VAL A 158 -17.98 -0.97 4.50
CA VAL A 158 -19.09 -1.26 5.41
C VAL A 158 -19.29 -0.12 6.42
N ALA A 159 -18.19 0.41 6.98
CA ALA A 159 -18.24 1.47 7.99
C ALA A 159 -18.56 2.86 7.41
N LEU A 160 -18.01 3.22 6.26
CA LEU A 160 -18.00 4.60 5.73
C LEU A 160 -18.77 4.75 4.40
N GLY A 161 -19.20 3.65 3.79
CA GLY A 161 -19.77 3.68 2.44
C GLY A 161 -18.70 3.90 1.37
N LYS A 162 -19.11 4.50 0.24
CA LYS A 162 -18.25 4.71 -0.95
C LYS A 162 -17.87 6.18 -1.17
N VAL A 163 -18.02 7.04 -0.16
CA VAL A 163 -17.90 8.51 -0.33
C VAL A 163 -16.63 9.07 0.29
N VAL A 164 -16.13 8.47 1.37
CA VAL A 164 -14.95 8.96 2.09
C VAL A 164 -13.96 7.82 2.34
N SER A 165 -12.69 8.15 2.37
CA SER A 165 -11.62 7.21 2.71
C SER A 165 -11.47 7.10 4.24
N GLY A 166 -11.09 5.92 4.74
CA GLY A 166 -10.70 5.74 6.15
C GLY A 166 -9.28 6.21 6.37
N LEU A 167 -9.07 7.17 7.28
CA LEU A 167 -7.75 7.65 7.69
C LEU A 167 -7.37 7.05 9.03
N PHE A 168 -6.26 6.35 9.09
CA PHE A 168 -5.70 5.75 10.30
C PHE A 168 -4.33 6.38 10.58
N SER A 169 -4.17 7.04 11.71
CA SER A 169 -2.88 7.62 12.12
C SER A 169 -2.82 7.83 13.62
N PRO A 170 -1.72 7.46 14.29
CA PRO A 170 -1.46 7.82 15.67
C PRO A 170 -0.98 9.28 15.82
N ALA A 171 -0.58 9.95 14.72
CA ALA A 171 -0.07 11.32 14.71
C ALA A 171 -1.21 12.31 14.46
N ASP A 172 -1.65 13.00 15.52
CA ASP A 172 -2.81 13.90 15.48
C ASP A 172 -2.64 15.06 14.49
N ASP A 173 -1.49 15.74 14.53
CA ASP A 173 -1.21 16.88 13.67
C ASP A 173 -1.24 16.51 12.19
N LEU A 174 -0.62 15.37 11.83
CA LEU A 174 -0.65 14.86 10.46
C LEU A 174 -2.06 14.46 10.04
N ALA A 175 -2.80 13.77 10.91
CA ALA A 175 -4.16 13.36 10.62
C ALA A 175 -5.06 14.58 10.35
N ASN A 176 -4.99 15.61 11.20
CA ASN A 176 -5.78 16.81 11.04
C ASN A 176 -5.42 17.57 9.76
N ALA A 177 -4.13 17.69 9.44
CA ALA A 177 -3.68 18.32 8.20
C ALA A 177 -4.20 17.57 6.94
N LEU A 178 -4.21 16.23 6.96
CA LEU A 178 -4.74 15.43 5.87
C LEU A 178 -6.26 15.55 5.73
N LEU A 179 -7.00 15.59 6.86
CA LEU A 179 -8.45 15.79 6.84
C LEU A 179 -8.81 17.16 6.25
N GLU A 180 -8.09 18.22 6.65
CA GLU A 180 -8.30 19.57 6.12
C GLU A 180 -7.99 19.63 4.62
N ALA A 181 -6.85 19.08 4.19
CA ALA A 181 -6.49 19.00 2.78
C ALA A 181 -7.54 18.25 1.97
N GLY A 182 -8.07 17.14 2.51
CA GLY A 182 -9.14 16.37 1.88
C GLY A 182 -10.44 17.16 1.71
N LEU A 183 -10.81 18.00 2.69
CA LEU A 183 -11.97 18.88 2.58
C LEU A 183 -11.76 19.96 1.51
N GLN A 184 -10.56 20.55 1.45
CA GLN A 184 -10.24 21.60 0.48
C GLN A 184 -10.18 21.08 -0.97
N SER A 185 -9.66 19.87 -1.16
CA SER A 185 -9.52 19.25 -2.49
C SER A 185 -10.75 18.48 -2.96
N GLY A 186 -11.70 18.19 -2.06
CA GLY A 186 -12.84 17.32 -2.32
C GLY A 186 -12.55 15.82 -2.20
N ASP A 187 -11.31 15.43 -1.86
CA ASP A 187 -10.89 14.04 -1.57
C ASP A 187 -10.97 13.79 -0.06
N ARG A 188 -12.18 13.62 0.42
CA ARG A 188 -12.50 13.59 1.85
C ARG A 188 -12.09 12.27 2.50
N ALA A 189 -11.61 12.37 3.74
CA ALA A 189 -11.35 11.24 4.60
C ALA A 189 -12.10 11.36 5.94
N TRP A 190 -12.25 10.25 6.63
CA TRP A 190 -12.77 10.19 7.99
C TRP A 190 -11.76 9.48 8.88
N ARG A 191 -11.35 10.13 9.99
CA ARG A 191 -10.38 9.55 10.90
C ARG A 191 -10.99 8.43 11.72
N MET A 192 -10.37 7.26 11.65
CA MET A 192 -10.72 6.07 12.42
C MET A 192 -9.84 5.98 13.68
N PRO A 193 -10.34 5.41 14.78
CA PRO A 193 -9.57 5.26 16.00
C PRO A 193 -8.39 4.31 15.81
N VAL A 194 -7.26 4.65 16.45
CA VAL A 194 -6.05 3.82 16.54
C VAL A 194 -5.64 3.79 18.01
N TRP A 195 -6.33 2.98 18.79
CA TRP A 195 -6.07 2.81 20.22
C TRP A 195 -5.34 1.52 20.49
N PRO A 196 -4.70 1.36 21.66
CA PRO A 196 -4.00 0.13 22.03
C PRO A 196 -4.87 -1.13 22.07
N ASP A 197 -6.18 -0.96 22.08
CA ASP A 197 -7.18 -2.04 22.11
C ASP A 197 -7.37 -2.74 20.74
N TYR A 198 -6.79 -2.21 19.65
CA TYR A 198 -6.92 -2.74 18.27
C TYR A 198 -5.70 -3.48 17.78
#